data_5e0731b32d0414b83663aeb54ce7a540
#
_entry.id   5e0731b32d0414b83663aeb54ce7a540
#
_cell.length_a   1.000
_cell.length_b   1.000
_cell.length_c   1.000
_cell.angle_alpha   90.00
_cell.angle_beta   90.00
_cell.angle_gamma   90.00
#
_symmetry.space_group_name_H-M   'P 1'
#
loop_
_entity.id
_entity.type
_entity.pdbx_description
1 polymer ?
#
loop_
_entity_poly.entity_id
_entity_poly.type
_entity_poly.pdbx_seq_one_letter_code
_entity_poly.pdbx_strand_id
1 'polypeptide(L)'
;MDVNYRIDKDILYIAVIGRIDASNAAEAEEKIFTIKNDNSGKHTVLDADKLEYISSAGLRVILRLRKDEPKLAIINVAADVYEVFDMTGFTDMVTVEKAYQRMSVEGCEFIAKGANGAVYRYNDETILKTYFAKDALPEIKQERENARKAFVLGINTAIPYGIVRVGDGYGTVTELLNATSVTKLIRNNPDDMSEAAKYYIDMLKSIHAIKVEDGEVPDMKETALAWVDFVAPHLSAEQGKKLRALVEAVPKQNTLMHGDYHTNNIMVQNGEPLLIDMDTLCMGHPVFELGSMFNAFIGYSELDHQVTMNFFGYTHETAEKFWDMSLKMYLGTEDDEVCRSVAEKAMIIGYTRMLRRAIRRPEEADSPAKIARCKEMLAYLLNKVNTLIF
;
A
#
# COMPACT_ATOMS: atom_id res chain seq x y z
N MET A 1 36.14 -18.59 6.43
CA MET A 1 35.51 -17.33 5.96
C MET A 1 35.63 -17.31 4.46
N ASP A 2 34.51 -16.99 3.77
CA ASP A 2 34.49 -16.84 2.32
C ASP A 2 33.80 -15.53 1.94
N VAL A 3 34.09 -15.01 0.74
CA VAL A 3 33.50 -13.77 0.22
C VAL A 3 33.05 -13.99 -1.21
N ASN A 4 31.77 -13.84 -1.46
CA ASN A 4 31.17 -13.95 -2.78
C ASN A 4 30.52 -12.61 -3.18
N TYR A 5 30.24 -12.42 -4.46
CA TYR A 5 29.53 -11.21 -4.89
C TYR A 5 28.53 -11.48 -6.01
N ARG A 6 27.59 -10.57 -6.14
CA ARG A 6 26.68 -10.47 -7.28
C ARG A 6 26.48 -9.00 -7.63
N ILE A 7 26.14 -8.74 -8.88
CA ILE A 7 25.83 -7.40 -9.36
C ILE A 7 24.38 -7.38 -9.79
N ASP A 8 23.66 -6.36 -9.35
CA ASP A 8 22.32 -6.06 -9.82
C ASP A 8 22.26 -4.56 -10.16
N LYS A 9 22.13 -4.26 -11.47
CA LYS A 9 22.18 -2.88 -12.01
C LYS A 9 23.46 -2.16 -11.55
N ASP A 10 23.31 -1.07 -10.79
CA ASP A 10 24.41 -0.25 -10.29
C ASP A 10 24.84 -0.63 -8.86
N ILE A 11 24.35 -1.74 -8.32
CA ILE A 11 24.64 -2.19 -6.96
C ILE A 11 25.53 -3.44 -7.00
N LEU A 12 26.64 -3.38 -6.26
CA LEU A 12 27.53 -4.49 -5.97
C LEU A 12 27.16 -5.06 -4.58
N TYR A 13 26.61 -6.26 -4.55
CA TYR A 13 26.35 -6.98 -3.32
C TYR A 13 27.55 -7.88 -3.02
N ILE A 14 28.21 -7.67 -1.87
CA ILE A 14 29.32 -8.51 -1.38
C ILE A 14 28.80 -9.33 -0.21
N ALA A 15 28.72 -10.64 -0.38
CA ALA A 15 28.26 -11.58 0.65
C ALA A 15 29.47 -12.12 1.45
N VAL A 16 29.43 -11.94 2.77
CA VAL A 16 30.41 -12.49 3.70
C VAL A 16 29.85 -13.74 4.37
N ILE A 17 30.60 -14.84 4.30
CA ILE A 17 30.18 -16.15 4.77
C ILE A 17 31.09 -16.62 5.94
N GLY A 18 30.44 -17.01 7.06
CA GLY A 18 31.10 -17.49 8.25
C GLY A 18 31.49 -16.37 9.20
N ARG A 19 32.69 -16.38 9.74
CA ARG A 19 33.13 -15.51 10.85
C ARG A 19 34.23 -14.57 10.41
N ILE A 20 34.20 -13.30 10.86
CA ILE A 20 35.34 -12.37 10.74
C ILE A 20 35.91 -12.14 12.15
N ASP A 21 37.07 -12.70 12.42
CA ASP A 21 37.78 -12.53 13.67
C ASP A 21 39.22 -12.02 13.46
N ALA A 22 40.00 -11.93 14.53
CA ALA A 22 41.35 -11.38 14.45
C ALA A 22 42.31 -12.21 13.56
N SER A 23 42.01 -13.50 13.35
CA SER A 23 42.89 -14.38 12.58
C SER A 23 42.71 -14.25 11.06
N ASN A 24 41.50 -13.81 10.62
CA ASN A 24 41.15 -13.76 9.21
C ASN A 24 40.69 -12.37 8.71
N ALA A 25 40.66 -11.36 9.59
CA ALA A 25 40.18 -10.02 9.22
C ALA A 25 40.98 -9.39 8.07
N ALA A 26 42.31 -9.62 8.01
CA ALA A 26 43.14 -9.11 6.93
C ALA A 26 42.82 -9.78 5.58
N GLU A 27 42.57 -11.09 5.57
CA GLU A 27 42.14 -11.82 4.37
C GLU A 27 40.74 -11.36 3.91
N ALA A 28 39.81 -11.15 4.87
CA ALA A 28 38.47 -10.61 4.57
C ALA A 28 38.56 -9.25 3.90
N GLU A 29 39.39 -8.36 4.43
CA GLU A 29 39.63 -7.04 3.87
C GLU A 29 40.15 -7.10 2.44
N GLU A 30 41.21 -7.87 2.20
CA GLU A 30 41.79 -8.05 0.87
C GLU A 30 40.75 -8.52 -0.14
N LYS A 31 39.97 -9.56 0.18
CA LYS A 31 38.93 -10.09 -0.70
C LYS A 31 37.83 -9.05 -0.99
N ILE A 32 37.34 -8.38 0.05
CA ILE A 32 36.26 -7.36 -0.09
C ILE A 32 36.74 -6.19 -0.97
N PHE A 33 37.94 -5.66 -0.70
CA PHE A 33 38.47 -4.52 -1.46
C PHE A 33 38.87 -4.91 -2.88
N THR A 34 39.38 -6.12 -3.13
CA THR A 34 39.63 -6.62 -4.48
C THR A 34 38.32 -6.64 -5.30
N ILE A 35 37.27 -7.28 -4.76
CA ILE A 35 35.96 -7.33 -5.43
C ILE A 35 35.42 -5.92 -5.70
N LYS A 36 35.50 -5.01 -4.72
CA LYS A 36 35.04 -3.63 -4.86
C LYS A 36 35.81 -2.87 -5.95
N ASN A 37 37.15 -3.00 -5.97
CA ASN A 37 37.99 -2.31 -6.93
C ASN A 37 37.79 -2.82 -8.35
N ASP A 38 37.63 -4.13 -8.52
CA ASP A 38 37.30 -4.75 -9.81
C ASP A 38 35.92 -4.32 -10.36
N ASN A 39 35.04 -3.81 -9.48
CA ASN A 39 33.71 -3.34 -9.81
C ASN A 39 33.52 -1.85 -9.47
N SER A 40 34.55 -1.04 -9.68
CA SER A 40 34.54 0.40 -9.39
C SER A 40 33.38 1.12 -10.10
N GLY A 41 32.79 2.12 -9.43
CA GLY A 41 31.63 2.89 -9.94
C GLY A 41 30.27 2.32 -9.56
N LYS A 42 30.21 1.17 -8.88
CA LYS A 42 28.96 0.61 -8.33
C LYS A 42 28.82 0.92 -6.83
N HIS A 43 27.60 1.10 -6.37
CA HIS A 43 27.32 1.22 -4.94
C HIS A 43 27.50 -0.13 -4.25
N THR A 44 28.25 -0.16 -3.16
CA THR A 44 28.53 -1.40 -2.44
C THR A 44 27.54 -1.62 -1.31
N VAL A 45 26.95 -2.82 -1.27
CA VAL A 45 26.12 -3.33 -0.19
C VAL A 45 26.76 -4.60 0.35
N LEU A 46 26.97 -4.69 1.67
CA LEU A 46 27.39 -5.92 2.32
C LEU A 46 26.17 -6.78 2.65
N ASP A 47 26.13 -8.00 2.14
CA ASP A 47 25.12 -9.00 2.49
C ASP A 47 25.66 -9.89 3.61
N ALA A 48 25.11 -9.75 4.80
CA ALA A 48 25.49 -10.46 6.00
C ALA A 48 24.59 -11.67 6.32
N ASP A 49 23.78 -12.16 5.36
CA ASP A 49 22.86 -13.31 5.57
C ASP A 49 23.56 -14.53 6.16
N LYS A 50 24.86 -14.71 5.82
CA LYS A 50 25.67 -15.83 6.30
C LYS A 50 26.85 -15.41 7.19
N LEU A 51 26.82 -14.16 7.67
CA LEU A 51 27.81 -13.69 8.64
C LEU A 51 27.38 -14.15 10.04
N GLU A 52 28.17 -15.08 10.62
CA GLU A 52 27.83 -15.71 11.90
C GLU A 52 28.42 -14.95 13.11
N TYR A 53 29.53 -14.21 12.89
CA TYR A 53 30.22 -13.49 13.95
C TYR A 53 31.12 -12.40 13.37
N ILE A 54 31.24 -11.29 14.08
CA ILE A 54 32.21 -10.23 13.77
C ILE A 54 32.92 -9.76 15.04
N SER A 55 34.23 -9.73 14.98
CA SER A 55 35.09 -9.22 16.07
C SER A 55 35.41 -7.73 15.86
N SER A 56 36.10 -7.12 16.85
CA SER A 56 36.60 -5.76 16.70
C SER A 56 37.56 -5.56 15.51
N ALA A 57 38.32 -6.62 15.11
CA ALA A 57 39.11 -6.58 13.89
C ALA A 57 38.27 -6.54 12.64
N GLY A 58 37.17 -7.33 12.57
CA GLY A 58 36.18 -7.29 11.51
C GLY A 58 35.47 -5.95 11.42
N LEU A 59 35.08 -5.36 12.56
CA LEU A 59 34.48 -4.03 12.59
C LEU A 59 35.39 -2.96 11.98
N ARG A 60 36.72 -3.06 12.19
CA ARG A 60 37.68 -2.14 11.56
C ARG A 60 37.75 -2.31 10.03
N VAL A 61 37.52 -3.50 9.49
CA VAL A 61 37.40 -3.73 8.04
C VAL A 61 36.17 -3.01 7.53
N ILE A 62 35.02 -3.17 8.18
CA ILE A 62 33.78 -2.47 7.82
C ILE A 62 33.96 -0.95 7.90
N LEU A 63 34.63 -0.44 8.92
CA LEU A 63 34.89 1.00 9.07
C LEU A 63 35.76 1.55 7.92
N ARG A 64 36.76 0.80 7.46
CA ARG A 64 37.56 1.19 6.29
C ARG A 64 36.73 1.16 5.03
N LEU A 65 35.91 0.14 4.84
CA LEU A 65 34.99 0.07 3.70
C LEU A 65 34.00 1.24 3.69
N ARG A 66 33.47 1.64 4.86
CA ARG A 66 32.58 2.80 5.00
C ARG A 66 33.27 4.13 4.65
N LYS A 67 34.54 4.27 4.97
CA LYS A 67 35.32 5.48 4.56
C LYS A 67 35.45 5.59 3.04
N ASP A 68 35.60 4.47 2.38
CA ASP A 68 35.75 4.35 0.94
C ASP A 68 34.41 4.34 0.19
N GLU A 69 33.33 3.91 0.87
CA GLU A 69 31.95 3.88 0.36
C GLU A 69 31.01 4.63 1.32
N PRO A 70 30.84 5.96 1.14
CA PRO A 70 30.00 6.78 2.02
C PRO A 70 28.51 6.35 2.11
N LYS A 71 28.01 5.59 1.15
CA LYS A 71 26.66 5.06 1.13
C LYS A 71 26.58 3.57 1.44
N LEU A 72 27.62 3.03 2.11
CA LEU A 72 27.63 1.62 2.51
C LEU A 72 26.37 1.27 3.29
N ALA A 73 25.70 0.20 2.88
CA ALA A 73 24.66 -0.47 3.65
C ALA A 73 25.05 -1.91 3.95
N ILE A 74 24.65 -2.43 5.10
CA ILE A 74 24.81 -3.81 5.53
C ILE A 74 23.42 -4.39 5.70
N ILE A 75 23.09 -5.43 4.95
CA ILE A 75 21.77 -6.03 4.94
C ILE A 75 21.79 -7.48 5.44
N ASN A 76 20.64 -8.00 5.81
CA ASN A 76 20.42 -9.38 6.25
C ASN A 76 21.26 -9.75 7.50
N VAL A 77 21.46 -8.82 8.41
CA VAL A 77 22.31 -9.03 9.60
C VAL A 77 21.57 -9.86 10.64
N ALA A 78 22.12 -11.02 11.01
CA ALA A 78 21.58 -11.85 12.10
C ALA A 78 21.48 -11.06 13.42
N ALA A 79 20.51 -11.40 14.27
CA ALA A 79 20.24 -10.63 15.48
C ALA A 79 21.48 -10.43 16.37
N ASP A 80 22.23 -11.51 16.62
CA ASP A 80 23.43 -11.47 17.47
C ASP A 80 24.53 -10.57 16.87
N VAL A 81 24.69 -10.58 15.55
CA VAL A 81 25.66 -9.72 14.85
C VAL A 81 25.19 -8.28 14.83
N TYR A 82 23.87 -8.07 14.69
CA TYR A 82 23.28 -6.74 14.75
C TYR A 82 23.50 -6.07 16.11
N GLU A 83 23.36 -6.82 17.22
CA GLU A 83 23.64 -6.31 18.56
C GLU A 83 25.09 -5.82 18.69
N VAL A 84 26.06 -6.50 18.05
CA VAL A 84 27.44 -6.05 18.02
C VAL A 84 27.58 -4.71 17.29
N PHE A 85 26.93 -4.55 16.15
CA PHE A 85 26.93 -3.27 15.42
C PHE A 85 26.27 -2.14 16.24
N ASP A 86 25.15 -2.43 16.91
CA ASP A 86 24.40 -1.48 17.70
C ASP A 86 25.18 -1.01 18.93
N MET A 87 25.68 -1.95 19.75
CA MET A 87 26.49 -1.66 20.94
C MET A 87 27.79 -0.89 20.63
N THR A 88 28.32 -1.03 19.42
CA THR A 88 29.55 -0.34 18.99
C THR A 88 29.30 0.96 18.25
N GLY A 89 28.02 1.40 18.11
CA GLY A 89 27.64 2.63 17.43
C GLY A 89 27.76 2.59 15.90
N PHE A 90 27.91 1.40 15.31
CA PHE A 90 27.96 1.27 13.85
C PHE A 90 26.61 1.57 13.20
N THR A 91 25.51 1.29 13.87
CA THR A 91 24.15 1.60 13.39
C THR A 91 23.89 3.11 13.20
N ASP A 92 24.66 3.96 13.91
CA ASP A 92 24.61 5.42 13.74
C ASP A 92 25.41 5.92 12.53
N MET A 93 26.37 5.10 12.06
CA MET A 93 27.31 5.48 11.00
C MET A 93 27.01 4.82 9.65
N VAL A 94 26.39 3.64 9.68
CA VAL A 94 26.13 2.79 8.51
C VAL A 94 24.69 2.32 8.58
N THR A 95 23.99 2.29 7.46
CA THR A 95 22.67 1.65 7.38
C THR A 95 22.84 0.14 7.63
N VAL A 96 22.32 -0.35 8.76
CA VAL A 96 22.37 -1.78 9.12
C VAL A 96 20.96 -2.33 9.20
N GLU A 97 20.63 -3.28 8.33
CA GLU A 97 19.30 -3.92 8.30
C GLU A 97 19.36 -5.33 8.88
N LYS A 98 18.52 -5.61 9.89
CA LYS A 98 18.38 -6.97 10.46
C LYS A 98 17.91 -7.97 9.42
N ALA A 99 18.35 -9.20 9.55
CA ALA A 99 17.82 -10.31 8.76
C ALA A 99 16.34 -10.52 9.06
N TYR A 100 15.57 -10.77 8.01
CA TYR A 100 14.18 -11.18 8.17
C TYR A 100 14.10 -12.65 8.58
N GLN A 101 13.27 -12.95 9.58
CA GLN A 101 12.99 -14.32 9.99
C GLN A 101 12.50 -15.15 8.79
N ARG A 102 13.02 -16.36 8.62
CA ARG A 102 12.54 -17.28 7.58
C ARG A 102 11.31 -18.04 8.07
N MET A 103 10.25 -18.01 7.26
CA MET A 103 9.02 -18.74 7.52
C MET A 103 8.61 -19.55 6.28
N SER A 104 7.81 -20.61 6.48
CA SER A 104 7.28 -21.44 5.41
C SER A 104 5.76 -21.44 5.46
N VAL A 105 5.12 -21.47 4.29
CA VAL A 105 3.68 -21.70 4.16
C VAL A 105 3.31 -23.17 3.94
N GLU A 106 4.32 -24.05 3.94
CA GLU A 106 4.08 -25.50 3.78
C GLU A 106 3.24 -26.03 4.94
N GLY A 107 2.13 -26.67 4.61
CA GLY A 107 1.16 -27.17 5.59
C GLY A 107 0.20 -26.11 6.17
N CYS A 108 0.36 -24.83 5.80
CA CYS A 108 -0.57 -23.79 6.24
C CYS A 108 -1.90 -23.82 5.46
N GLU A 109 -2.99 -23.51 6.17
CA GLU A 109 -4.31 -23.35 5.55
C GLU A 109 -4.32 -22.10 4.63
N PHE A 110 -4.70 -22.29 3.37
CA PHE A 110 -4.91 -21.20 2.44
C PHE A 110 -6.21 -20.45 2.77
N ILE A 111 -6.14 -19.12 2.94
CA ILE A 111 -7.31 -18.27 3.23
C ILE A 111 -7.81 -17.57 1.99
N ALA A 112 -6.93 -16.83 1.31
CA ALA A 112 -7.32 -15.98 0.18
C ALA A 112 -6.15 -15.69 -0.78
N LYS A 113 -6.50 -15.28 -2.01
CA LYS A 113 -5.55 -14.79 -3.01
C LYS A 113 -6.00 -13.41 -3.48
N GLY A 114 -5.11 -12.43 -3.37
CA GLY A 114 -5.28 -11.09 -3.91
C GLY A 114 -4.50 -10.88 -5.22
N ALA A 115 -4.48 -9.63 -5.68
CA ALA A 115 -3.74 -9.24 -6.88
C ALA A 115 -2.22 -9.42 -6.72
N ASN A 116 -1.68 -9.09 -5.55
CA ASN A 116 -0.24 -9.01 -5.30
C ASN A 116 0.32 -10.19 -4.50
N GLY A 117 -0.55 -11.06 -3.96
CA GLY A 117 -0.08 -12.11 -3.06
C GLY A 117 -1.16 -13.10 -2.63
N ALA A 118 -0.79 -14.00 -1.72
CA ALA A 118 -1.67 -15.00 -1.12
C ALA A 118 -1.56 -14.95 0.41
N VAL A 119 -2.66 -15.24 1.08
CA VAL A 119 -2.78 -15.20 2.55
C VAL A 119 -3.01 -16.60 3.08
N TYR A 120 -2.26 -16.95 4.11
CA TYR A 120 -2.31 -18.25 4.76
C TYR A 120 -2.52 -18.08 6.27
N ARG A 121 -3.28 -18.97 6.91
CA ARG A 121 -3.32 -19.10 8.36
C ARG A 121 -1.99 -19.73 8.80
N TYR A 122 -1.17 -18.97 9.53
CA TYR A 122 0.10 -19.48 10.01
C TYR A 122 -0.06 -20.25 11.33
N ASN A 123 -0.89 -19.70 12.23
CA ASN A 123 -1.30 -20.34 13.49
C ASN A 123 -2.67 -19.78 13.94
N ASP A 124 -3.04 -20.01 15.20
CA ASP A 124 -4.35 -19.58 15.73
C ASP A 124 -4.47 -18.07 15.93
N GLU A 125 -3.37 -17.32 15.88
CA GLU A 125 -3.31 -15.87 16.16
C GLU A 125 -2.78 -15.05 14.98
N THR A 126 -2.16 -15.70 13.98
CA THR A 126 -1.47 -14.96 12.92
C THR A 126 -1.74 -15.50 11.52
N ILE A 127 -1.75 -14.58 10.56
CA ILE A 127 -1.72 -14.87 9.13
C ILE A 127 -0.37 -14.49 8.53
N LEU A 128 0.00 -15.18 7.48
CA LEU A 128 1.17 -14.92 6.65
C LEU A 128 0.72 -14.56 5.22
N LYS A 129 0.88 -13.30 4.83
CA LYS A 129 0.67 -12.83 3.44
C LYS A 129 1.99 -12.98 2.70
N THR A 130 2.01 -13.74 1.62
CA THR A 130 3.16 -13.88 0.71
C THR A 130 2.93 -13.03 -0.53
N TYR A 131 4.01 -12.49 -1.12
CA TYR A 131 3.94 -11.64 -2.31
C TYR A 131 4.47 -12.40 -3.53
N PHE A 132 3.84 -12.20 -4.70
CA PHE A 132 4.24 -12.89 -5.93
C PHE A 132 5.53 -12.34 -6.52
N ALA A 133 5.77 -11.03 -6.40
CA ALA A 133 6.99 -10.39 -6.83
C ALA A 133 8.12 -10.64 -5.80
N LYS A 134 9.27 -11.16 -6.27
CA LYS A 134 10.41 -11.44 -5.39
C LYS A 134 11.11 -10.18 -4.87
N ASP A 135 10.96 -9.08 -5.59
CA ASP A 135 11.52 -7.75 -5.32
C ASP A 135 10.53 -6.78 -4.67
N ALA A 136 9.41 -7.29 -4.15
CA ALA A 136 8.35 -6.47 -3.53
C ALA A 136 8.71 -5.87 -2.16
N LEU A 137 9.95 -6.02 -1.68
CA LEU A 137 10.33 -5.55 -0.34
C LEU A 137 10.09 -4.05 -0.09
N PRO A 138 10.35 -3.13 -1.04
CA PRO A 138 10.04 -1.70 -0.84
C PRO A 138 8.55 -1.45 -0.61
N GLU A 139 7.68 -2.07 -1.41
CA GLU A 139 6.23 -1.97 -1.30
C GLU A 139 5.73 -2.58 0.02
N ILE A 140 6.28 -3.74 0.42
CA ILE A 140 5.97 -4.41 1.68
C ILE A 140 6.35 -3.54 2.89
N LYS A 141 7.52 -2.90 2.85
CA LYS A 141 7.95 -1.96 3.89
C LYS A 141 6.97 -0.78 4.01
N GLN A 142 6.54 -0.24 2.88
CA GLN A 142 5.59 0.88 2.85
C GLN A 142 4.20 0.45 3.37
N GLU A 143 3.66 -0.69 2.92
CA GLU A 143 2.39 -1.26 3.42
C GLU A 143 2.42 -1.44 4.94
N ARG A 144 3.50 -2.06 5.45
CA ARG A 144 3.68 -2.25 6.90
C ARG A 144 3.77 -0.93 7.66
N GLU A 145 4.50 0.05 7.13
CA GLU A 145 4.64 1.36 7.78
C GLU A 145 3.30 2.10 7.81
N ASN A 146 2.52 2.03 6.74
CA ASN A 146 1.17 2.59 6.70
C ASN A 146 0.25 1.92 7.73
N ALA A 147 0.28 0.57 7.82
CA ALA A 147 -0.50 -0.16 8.82
C ALA A 147 -0.08 0.23 10.26
N ARG A 148 1.22 0.38 10.52
CA ARG A 148 1.73 0.85 11.81
C ARG A 148 1.26 2.28 12.12
N LYS A 149 1.31 3.18 11.14
CA LYS A 149 0.80 4.56 11.30
C LYS A 149 -0.68 4.57 11.61
N ALA A 150 -1.48 3.82 10.86
CA ALA A 150 -2.91 3.70 11.10
C ALA A 150 -3.20 3.24 12.54
N PHE A 151 -2.50 2.21 13.02
CA PHE A 151 -2.63 1.71 14.38
C PHE A 151 -2.26 2.78 15.43
N VAL A 152 -1.12 3.47 15.25
CA VAL A 152 -0.66 4.54 16.17
C VAL A 152 -1.62 5.73 16.19
N LEU A 153 -2.27 6.04 15.06
CA LEU A 153 -3.29 7.07 14.94
C LEU A 153 -4.64 6.65 15.57
N GLY A 154 -4.73 5.45 16.13
CA GLY A 154 -5.92 4.95 16.81
C GLY A 154 -6.97 4.34 15.88
N ILE A 155 -6.63 4.03 14.63
CA ILE A 155 -7.50 3.26 13.76
C ILE A 155 -7.52 1.82 14.23
N ASN A 156 -8.71 1.27 14.43
CA ASN A 156 -8.89 -0.14 14.73
C ASN A 156 -8.53 -0.97 13.49
N THR A 157 -7.39 -1.68 13.54
CA THR A 157 -6.82 -2.43 12.41
C THR A 157 -6.06 -3.65 12.90
N ALA A 158 -5.82 -4.63 12.03
CA ALA A 158 -4.99 -5.78 12.33
C ALA A 158 -3.55 -5.37 12.69
N ILE A 159 -3.00 -5.94 13.76
CA ILE A 159 -1.65 -5.61 14.23
C ILE A 159 -0.61 -6.15 13.24
N PRO A 160 0.25 -5.29 12.66
CA PRO A 160 1.32 -5.73 11.78
C PRO A 160 2.56 -6.15 12.60
N TYR A 161 2.78 -7.44 12.77
CA TYR A 161 3.91 -7.96 13.55
C TYR A 161 5.26 -7.77 12.84
N GLY A 162 5.36 -8.08 11.56
CA GLY A 162 6.64 -7.93 10.88
C GLY A 162 6.70 -8.41 9.44
N ILE A 163 7.88 -8.20 8.85
CA ILE A 163 8.25 -8.70 7.53
C ILE A 163 9.11 -9.95 7.73
N VAL A 164 8.90 -10.96 6.88
CA VAL A 164 9.59 -12.25 6.93
C VAL A 164 10.08 -12.67 5.54
N ARG A 165 11.05 -13.59 5.50
CA ARG A 165 11.47 -14.28 4.26
C ARG A 165 10.60 -15.51 4.06
N VAL A 166 10.04 -15.67 2.86
CA VAL A 166 9.27 -16.86 2.48
C VAL A 166 9.83 -17.39 1.17
N GLY A 167 10.50 -18.52 1.21
CA GLY A 167 11.28 -19.03 0.07
C GLY A 167 12.31 -17.99 -0.41
N ASP A 168 12.27 -17.64 -1.69
CA ASP A 168 13.15 -16.60 -2.29
C ASP A 168 12.55 -15.18 -2.18
N GLY A 169 11.30 -15.05 -1.75
CA GLY A 169 10.58 -13.77 -1.64
C GLY A 169 10.41 -13.31 -0.20
N TYR A 170 9.41 -12.45 -0.01
CA TYR A 170 9.07 -11.87 1.28
C TYR A 170 7.59 -12.09 1.60
N GLY A 171 7.25 -11.94 2.87
CA GLY A 171 5.89 -11.95 3.38
C GLY A 171 5.71 -11.00 4.56
N THR A 172 4.46 -10.76 4.94
CA THR A 172 4.11 -10.04 6.17
C THR A 172 3.34 -10.94 7.11
N VAL A 173 3.68 -10.84 8.39
CA VAL A 173 2.92 -11.50 9.47
C VAL A 173 2.04 -10.45 10.13
N THR A 174 0.75 -10.73 10.17
CA THR A 174 -0.24 -9.87 10.82
C THR A 174 -1.16 -10.68 11.72
N GLU A 175 -1.89 -10.02 12.59
CA GLU A 175 -2.92 -10.62 13.42
C GLU A 175 -3.95 -11.37 12.57
N LEU A 176 -4.35 -12.57 13.02
CA LEU A 176 -5.50 -13.27 12.48
C LEU A 176 -6.77 -12.72 13.11
N LEU A 177 -7.55 -11.99 12.34
CA LEU A 177 -8.82 -11.47 12.79
C LEU A 177 -9.90 -12.57 12.76
N ASN A 178 -10.53 -12.84 13.89
CA ASN A 178 -11.74 -13.66 13.94
C ASN A 178 -12.95 -12.77 13.64
N ALA A 179 -13.04 -12.31 12.41
CA ALA A 179 -13.94 -11.27 11.99
C ALA A 179 -14.71 -11.64 10.71
N THR A 180 -15.79 -10.94 10.46
CA THR A 180 -16.61 -11.09 9.24
C THR A 180 -16.51 -9.78 8.44
N SER A 181 -16.26 -9.85 7.13
CA SER A 181 -16.25 -8.64 6.30
C SER A 181 -17.65 -8.04 6.15
N VAL A 182 -17.72 -6.70 6.03
CA VAL A 182 -18.97 -6.00 5.71
C VAL A 182 -19.57 -6.54 4.40
N THR A 183 -18.74 -6.89 3.42
CA THR A 183 -19.19 -7.59 2.20
C THR A 183 -19.96 -8.86 2.51
N LYS A 184 -19.48 -9.67 3.46
CA LYS A 184 -20.18 -10.93 3.85
C LYS A 184 -21.49 -10.64 4.59
N LEU A 185 -21.57 -9.57 5.38
CA LEU A 185 -22.83 -9.13 6.00
C LEU A 185 -23.86 -8.77 4.93
N ILE A 186 -23.49 -7.98 3.92
CA ILE A 186 -24.36 -7.62 2.79
C ILE A 186 -24.82 -8.88 2.03
N ARG A 187 -23.91 -9.79 1.72
CA ARG A 187 -24.24 -11.06 1.04
C ARG A 187 -25.24 -11.91 1.78
N ASN A 188 -25.14 -11.93 3.11
CA ASN A 188 -26.02 -12.74 3.95
C ASN A 188 -27.41 -12.13 4.10
N ASN A 189 -27.55 -10.81 4.00
CA ASN A 189 -28.82 -10.10 4.08
C ASN A 189 -28.88 -8.91 3.11
N PRO A 190 -29.00 -9.15 1.80
CA PRO A 190 -29.00 -8.08 0.79
C PRO A 190 -30.25 -7.21 0.81
N ASP A 191 -31.32 -7.69 1.43
CA ASP A 191 -32.61 -6.94 1.53
C ASP A 191 -32.61 -5.93 2.69
N ASP A 192 -31.79 -6.16 3.73
CA ASP A 192 -31.57 -5.22 4.83
C ASP A 192 -30.08 -5.06 5.12
N MET A 193 -29.49 -4.04 4.55
CA MET A 193 -28.06 -3.69 4.67
C MET A 193 -27.78 -2.65 5.76
N SER A 194 -28.77 -2.30 6.59
CA SER A 194 -28.68 -1.17 7.55
C SER A 194 -27.53 -1.35 8.55
N GLU A 195 -27.36 -2.55 9.09
CA GLU A 195 -26.27 -2.86 10.02
C GLU A 195 -24.92 -2.78 9.32
N ALA A 196 -24.80 -3.38 8.12
CA ALA A 196 -23.57 -3.33 7.32
C ALA A 196 -23.18 -1.90 6.96
N ALA A 197 -24.16 -1.07 6.56
CA ALA A 197 -23.93 0.33 6.25
C ALA A 197 -23.51 1.14 7.49
N LYS A 198 -24.05 0.80 8.66
CA LYS A 198 -23.66 1.44 9.91
C LYS A 198 -22.19 1.17 10.22
N TYR A 199 -21.71 -0.08 10.22
CA TYR A 199 -20.30 -0.40 10.44
C TYR A 199 -19.40 0.29 9.41
N TYR A 200 -19.81 0.28 8.15
CA TYR A 200 -19.08 0.89 7.05
C TYR A 200 -18.91 2.40 7.24
N ILE A 201 -20.00 3.12 7.58
CA ILE A 201 -19.98 4.57 7.73
C ILE A 201 -19.39 5.01 9.07
N ASP A 202 -19.60 4.28 10.15
CA ASP A 202 -18.97 4.58 11.45
C ASP A 202 -17.44 4.52 11.33
N MET A 203 -16.90 3.51 10.64
CA MET A 203 -15.47 3.42 10.34
C MET A 203 -15.00 4.58 9.46
N LEU A 204 -15.71 4.92 8.38
CA LEU A 204 -15.37 6.04 7.51
C LEU A 204 -15.31 7.37 8.29
N LYS A 205 -16.32 7.63 9.11
CA LYS A 205 -16.37 8.85 9.94
C LYS A 205 -15.26 8.88 10.98
N SER A 206 -14.90 7.73 11.57
CA SER A 206 -13.80 7.65 12.53
C SER A 206 -12.45 8.00 11.89
N ILE A 207 -12.18 7.50 10.68
CA ILE A 207 -10.97 7.84 9.93
C ILE A 207 -10.95 9.31 9.55
N HIS A 208 -12.05 9.84 9.03
CA HIS A 208 -12.16 11.24 8.61
C HIS A 208 -12.13 12.24 9.79
N ALA A 209 -12.35 11.78 11.02
CA ALA A 209 -12.17 12.59 12.23
C ALA A 209 -10.68 12.80 12.58
N ILE A 210 -9.80 11.92 12.12
CA ILE A 210 -8.36 12.00 12.38
C ILE A 210 -7.74 13.09 11.50
N LYS A 211 -6.89 13.93 12.12
CA LYS A 211 -6.07 14.91 11.43
C LYS A 211 -4.61 14.51 11.54
N VAL A 212 -3.93 14.53 10.41
CA VAL A 212 -2.51 14.16 10.30
C VAL A 212 -1.66 15.39 9.96
N GLU A 213 -0.37 15.32 10.24
CA GLU A 213 0.56 16.38 9.89
C GLU A 213 0.95 16.32 8.41
N ASP A 214 1.35 17.47 7.85
CA ASP A 214 1.83 17.56 6.48
C ASP A 214 3.06 16.65 6.28
N GLY A 215 2.99 15.78 5.26
CA GLY A 215 4.06 14.85 4.92
C GLY A 215 4.04 13.54 5.73
N GLU A 216 3.15 13.37 6.69
CA GLU A 216 2.99 12.12 7.43
C GLU A 216 2.43 11.00 6.55
N VAL A 217 1.47 11.34 5.68
CA VAL A 217 0.93 10.47 4.62
C VAL A 217 0.83 11.25 3.31
N PRO A 218 0.73 10.59 2.14
CA PRO A 218 0.59 11.26 0.85
C PRO A 218 -0.63 12.20 0.79
N ASP A 219 -0.48 13.36 0.16
CA ASP A 219 -1.59 14.26 -0.15
C ASP A 219 -2.35 13.77 -1.39
N MET A 220 -3.61 13.45 -1.22
CA MET A 220 -4.45 12.95 -2.30
C MET A 220 -4.79 14.01 -3.36
N LYS A 221 -4.79 15.29 -2.99
CA LYS A 221 -4.96 16.37 -3.96
C LYS A 221 -3.79 16.44 -4.94
N GLU A 222 -2.56 16.29 -4.46
CA GLU A 222 -1.37 16.23 -5.34
C GLU A 222 -1.45 15.02 -6.27
N THR A 223 -1.84 13.87 -5.74
CA THR A 223 -2.08 12.65 -6.51
C THR A 223 -3.16 12.84 -7.57
N ALA A 224 -4.29 13.47 -7.22
CA ALA A 224 -5.39 13.76 -8.14
C ALA A 224 -4.98 14.74 -9.23
N LEU A 225 -4.18 15.77 -8.91
CA LEU A 225 -3.63 16.70 -9.92
C LEU A 225 -2.72 15.96 -10.91
N ALA A 226 -1.88 15.05 -10.44
CA ALA A 226 -1.07 14.21 -11.33
C ALA A 226 -1.94 13.30 -12.23
N TRP A 227 -3.09 12.82 -11.75
CA TRP A 227 -4.04 12.10 -12.60
C TRP A 227 -4.65 13.02 -13.66
N VAL A 228 -5.03 14.24 -13.29
CA VAL A 228 -5.56 15.25 -14.21
C VAL A 228 -4.55 15.57 -15.30
N ASP A 229 -3.29 15.83 -14.93
CA ASP A 229 -2.21 16.12 -15.90
C ASP A 229 -2.01 14.97 -16.89
N PHE A 230 -2.15 13.74 -16.43
CA PHE A 230 -2.06 12.56 -17.28
C PHE A 230 -3.26 12.40 -18.23
N VAL A 231 -4.49 12.67 -17.77
CA VAL A 231 -5.69 12.46 -18.59
C VAL A 231 -6.07 13.65 -19.45
N ALA A 232 -5.67 14.87 -19.09
CA ALA A 232 -6.03 16.10 -19.81
C ALA A 232 -5.71 16.07 -21.32
N PRO A 233 -4.57 15.51 -21.79
CA PRO A 233 -4.30 15.36 -23.22
C PRO A 233 -5.29 14.47 -23.97
N HIS A 234 -6.05 13.64 -23.26
CA HIS A 234 -7.06 12.75 -23.82
C HIS A 234 -8.47 13.31 -23.82
N LEU A 235 -8.66 14.53 -23.28
CA LEU A 235 -9.92 15.30 -23.24
C LEU A 235 -9.84 16.48 -24.20
N SER A 236 -10.95 17.23 -24.38
CA SER A 236 -10.85 18.53 -25.05
C SER A 236 -10.06 19.53 -24.18
N ALA A 237 -9.43 20.53 -24.79
CA ALA A 237 -8.67 21.55 -24.08
C ALA A 237 -9.50 22.26 -22.99
N GLU A 238 -10.77 22.53 -23.26
CA GLU A 238 -11.69 23.14 -22.32
C GLU A 238 -12.00 22.22 -21.14
N GLN A 239 -12.29 20.93 -21.39
CA GLN A 239 -12.57 19.92 -20.37
C GLN A 239 -11.34 19.70 -19.48
N GLY A 240 -10.15 19.54 -20.05
CA GLY A 240 -8.90 19.40 -19.30
C GLY A 240 -8.62 20.59 -18.40
N LYS A 241 -8.80 21.83 -18.92
CA LYS A 241 -8.64 23.05 -18.13
C LYS A 241 -9.68 23.15 -16.98
N LYS A 242 -10.96 22.83 -17.25
CA LYS A 242 -12.00 22.86 -16.21
C LYS A 242 -11.77 21.81 -15.15
N LEU A 243 -11.43 20.57 -15.54
CA LEU A 243 -11.11 19.49 -14.61
C LEU A 243 -9.97 19.87 -13.68
N ARG A 244 -8.89 20.43 -14.24
CA ARG A 244 -7.75 20.91 -13.45
C ARG A 244 -8.18 21.99 -12.46
N ALA A 245 -8.90 23.01 -12.92
CA ALA A 245 -9.37 24.10 -12.07
C ALA A 245 -10.26 23.62 -10.91
N LEU A 246 -11.14 22.63 -11.16
CA LEU A 246 -11.98 22.03 -10.13
C LEU A 246 -11.16 21.32 -9.05
N VAL A 247 -10.15 20.54 -9.42
CA VAL A 247 -9.30 19.83 -8.46
C VAL A 247 -8.37 20.80 -7.73
N GLU A 248 -7.82 21.81 -8.40
CA GLU A 248 -6.98 22.85 -7.78
C GLU A 248 -7.78 23.66 -6.73
N ALA A 249 -9.06 23.92 -6.99
CA ALA A 249 -9.94 24.66 -6.08
C ALA A 249 -10.32 23.88 -4.81
N VAL A 250 -10.12 22.55 -4.77
CA VAL A 250 -10.35 21.78 -3.55
C VAL A 250 -9.36 22.25 -2.48
N PRO A 251 -9.84 22.67 -1.28
CA PRO A 251 -8.92 23.13 -0.23
C PRO A 251 -8.03 21.97 0.25
N LYS A 252 -6.80 22.30 0.62
CA LYS A 252 -5.94 21.36 1.33
C LYS A 252 -6.60 21.02 2.65
N GLN A 253 -6.71 19.74 2.93
CA GLN A 253 -7.22 19.21 4.20
C GLN A 253 -6.33 18.09 4.69
N ASN A 254 -6.09 18.08 5.98
CA ASN A 254 -5.28 17.06 6.64
C ASN A 254 -6.16 15.92 7.20
N THR A 255 -7.32 15.70 6.59
CA THR A 255 -8.21 14.60 6.96
C THR A 255 -7.62 13.29 6.48
N LEU A 256 -7.45 12.34 7.40
CA LEU A 256 -6.97 11.01 7.05
C LEU A 256 -8.01 10.28 6.22
N MET A 257 -7.54 9.56 5.20
CA MET A 257 -8.36 8.76 4.28
C MET A 257 -7.69 7.43 4.00
N HIS A 258 -8.48 6.43 3.67
CA HIS A 258 -7.98 5.12 3.27
C HIS A 258 -7.45 5.10 1.81
N GLY A 259 -8.11 5.82 0.90
CA GLY A 259 -7.77 5.89 -0.54
C GLY A 259 -8.27 4.72 -1.40
N ASP A 260 -8.71 3.62 -0.78
CA ASP A 260 -9.35 2.46 -1.43
C ASP A 260 -10.45 1.87 -0.54
N TYR A 261 -11.39 2.74 -0.12
CA TYR A 261 -12.41 2.43 0.88
C TYR A 261 -13.58 1.65 0.28
N HIS A 262 -13.66 0.35 0.58
CA HIS A 262 -14.74 -0.53 0.14
C HIS A 262 -15.03 -1.65 1.16
N THR A 263 -16.15 -2.34 1.01
CA THR A 263 -16.67 -3.28 2.02
C THR A 263 -15.81 -4.51 2.26
N ASN A 264 -14.93 -4.90 1.33
CA ASN A 264 -13.96 -5.98 1.55
C ASN A 264 -12.86 -5.59 2.55
N ASN A 265 -12.57 -4.27 2.68
CA ASN A 265 -11.53 -3.75 3.56
C ASN A 265 -12.04 -3.43 4.97
N ILE A 266 -13.34 -3.62 5.23
CA ILE A 266 -13.93 -3.44 6.56
C ILE A 266 -14.33 -4.80 7.12
N MET A 267 -13.72 -5.15 8.23
CA MET A 267 -14.02 -6.35 9.01
C MET A 267 -14.83 -5.96 10.24
N VAL A 268 -15.63 -6.87 10.76
CA VAL A 268 -16.37 -6.68 12.01
C VAL A 268 -16.02 -7.82 12.97
N GLN A 269 -15.50 -7.48 14.14
CA GLN A 269 -15.13 -8.39 15.21
C GLN A 269 -15.79 -7.94 16.51
N ASN A 270 -16.56 -8.80 17.15
CA ASN A 270 -17.27 -8.51 18.41
C ASN A 270 -18.17 -7.25 18.35
N GLY A 271 -18.75 -6.96 17.16
CA GLY A 271 -19.59 -5.77 16.96
C GLY A 271 -18.83 -4.46 16.71
N GLU A 272 -17.50 -4.52 16.57
CA GLU A 272 -16.67 -3.36 16.27
C GLU A 272 -16.08 -3.47 14.87
N PRO A 273 -16.11 -2.40 14.04
CA PRO A 273 -15.47 -2.41 12.74
C PRO A 273 -13.95 -2.24 12.85
N LEU A 274 -13.22 -2.97 12.00
CA LEU A 274 -11.78 -2.87 11.82
C LEU A 274 -11.47 -2.62 10.34
N LEU A 275 -10.45 -1.83 10.10
CA LEU A 275 -9.97 -1.52 8.75
C LEU A 275 -8.75 -2.39 8.40
N ILE A 276 -8.70 -2.91 7.18
CA ILE A 276 -7.55 -3.67 6.67
C ILE A 276 -7.07 -3.07 5.34
N ASP A 277 -5.89 -3.45 4.91
CA ASP A 277 -5.29 -3.06 3.62
C ASP A 277 -4.98 -1.55 3.53
N MET A 278 -3.94 -1.13 4.26
CA MET A 278 -3.53 0.29 4.40
C MET A 278 -2.61 0.80 3.28
N ASP A 279 -2.53 0.12 2.13
CA ASP A 279 -1.58 0.45 1.06
C ASP A 279 -1.74 1.86 0.53
N THR A 280 -2.97 2.36 0.52
CA THR A 280 -3.37 3.64 -0.09
C THR A 280 -3.65 4.74 0.92
N LEU A 281 -3.25 4.54 2.19
CA LEU A 281 -3.45 5.53 3.25
C LEU A 281 -2.92 6.90 2.83
N CYS A 282 -3.77 7.92 2.92
CA CYS A 282 -3.49 9.28 2.43
C CYS A 282 -4.26 10.33 3.23
N MET A 283 -4.05 11.60 2.91
CA MET A 283 -4.84 12.71 3.47
C MET A 283 -5.47 13.56 2.38
N GLY A 284 -6.57 14.23 2.69
CA GLY A 284 -7.19 15.17 1.75
C GLY A 284 -8.63 15.52 2.08
N HIS A 285 -9.30 16.15 1.13
CA HIS A 285 -10.73 16.42 1.21
C HIS A 285 -11.54 15.14 0.95
N PRO A 286 -12.62 14.88 1.72
CA PRO A 286 -13.42 13.66 1.58
C PRO A 286 -13.95 13.35 0.17
N VAL A 287 -14.04 14.32 -0.73
CA VAL A 287 -14.43 14.07 -2.13
C VAL A 287 -13.55 13.02 -2.83
N PHE A 288 -12.29 12.95 -2.47
CA PHE A 288 -11.36 11.97 -3.04
C PHE A 288 -11.68 10.54 -2.57
N GLU A 289 -12.03 10.38 -1.29
CA GLU A 289 -12.46 9.08 -0.77
C GLU A 289 -13.78 8.65 -1.38
N LEU A 290 -14.77 9.57 -1.44
CA LEU A 290 -16.05 9.29 -2.09
C LEU A 290 -15.89 8.93 -3.56
N GLY A 291 -14.90 9.51 -4.27
CA GLY A 291 -14.57 9.13 -5.64
C GLY A 291 -14.03 7.70 -5.75
N SER A 292 -13.26 7.24 -4.75
CA SER A 292 -12.81 5.85 -4.66
C SER A 292 -13.97 4.90 -4.37
N MET A 293 -14.84 5.27 -3.43
CA MET A 293 -16.05 4.51 -3.10
C MET A 293 -16.99 4.38 -4.31
N PHE A 294 -17.25 5.48 -5.04
CA PHE A 294 -18.01 5.45 -6.29
C PHE A 294 -17.43 4.41 -7.27
N ASN A 295 -16.12 4.42 -7.47
CA ASN A 295 -15.48 3.47 -8.37
C ASN A 295 -15.70 2.02 -7.93
N ALA A 296 -15.57 1.73 -6.64
CA ALA A 296 -15.72 0.37 -6.12
C ALA A 296 -17.14 -0.17 -6.30
N PHE A 297 -18.16 0.64 -6.02
CA PHE A 297 -19.54 0.18 -6.04
C PHE A 297 -20.20 0.31 -7.41
N ILE A 298 -19.89 1.35 -8.17
CA ILE A 298 -20.57 1.72 -9.41
C ILE A 298 -19.62 1.73 -10.60
N GLY A 299 -18.61 2.57 -10.56
CA GLY A 299 -17.83 2.96 -11.75
C GLY A 299 -17.19 1.79 -12.48
N TYR A 300 -16.54 0.86 -11.76
CA TYR A 300 -15.87 -0.29 -12.39
C TYR A 300 -16.82 -1.31 -13.00
N SER A 301 -18.07 -1.31 -12.61
CA SER A 301 -19.09 -2.27 -13.04
C SER A 301 -20.17 -1.69 -13.96
N GLU A 302 -20.11 -0.42 -14.34
CA GLU A 302 -21.10 0.22 -15.24
C GLU A 302 -21.23 -0.46 -16.59
N LEU A 303 -20.14 -0.97 -17.15
CA LEU A 303 -20.11 -1.63 -18.47
C LEU A 303 -20.31 -3.15 -18.37
N ASP A 304 -20.01 -3.74 -17.23
CA ASP A 304 -20.16 -5.16 -16.96
C ASP A 304 -20.50 -5.38 -15.49
N HIS A 305 -21.77 -5.59 -15.20
CA HIS A 305 -22.27 -5.83 -13.83
C HIS A 305 -21.69 -7.10 -13.18
N GLN A 306 -21.10 -8.02 -13.98
CA GLN A 306 -20.43 -9.19 -13.44
C GLN A 306 -19.19 -8.85 -12.62
N VAL A 307 -18.58 -7.67 -12.85
CA VAL A 307 -17.45 -7.17 -12.07
C VAL A 307 -17.82 -7.05 -10.60
N THR A 308 -19.01 -6.49 -10.27
CA THR A 308 -19.51 -6.40 -8.89
C THR A 308 -19.69 -7.80 -8.27
N MET A 309 -20.30 -8.71 -9.01
CA MET A 309 -20.51 -10.09 -8.54
C MET A 309 -19.17 -10.80 -8.28
N ASN A 310 -18.19 -10.62 -9.16
CA ASN A 310 -16.86 -11.23 -9.01
C ASN A 310 -16.07 -10.65 -7.84
N PHE A 311 -16.21 -9.34 -7.59
CA PHE A 311 -15.44 -8.64 -6.56
C PHE A 311 -16.06 -8.71 -5.17
N PHE A 312 -17.38 -8.51 -5.07
CA PHE A 312 -18.10 -8.48 -3.80
C PHE A 312 -18.95 -9.73 -3.55
N GLY A 313 -19.36 -10.46 -4.61
CA GLY A 313 -20.26 -11.61 -4.50
C GLY A 313 -21.72 -11.24 -4.24
N TYR A 314 -22.13 -10.01 -4.58
CA TYR A 314 -23.52 -9.55 -4.64
C TYR A 314 -23.77 -8.76 -5.95
N THR A 315 -25.03 -8.47 -6.26
CA THR A 315 -25.42 -7.86 -7.54
C THR A 315 -25.03 -6.40 -7.63
N HIS A 316 -24.93 -5.87 -8.86
CA HIS A 316 -24.72 -4.44 -9.10
C HIS A 316 -25.84 -3.59 -8.48
N GLU A 317 -27.10 -4.02 -8.59
CA GLU A 317 -28.24 -3.35 -7.94
C GLU A 317 -28.09 -3.25 -6.43
N THR A 318 -27.57 -4.31 -5.78
CA THR A 318 -27.24 -4.29 -4.34
C THR A 318 -26.15 -3.26 -4.05
N ALA A 319 -25.13 -3.16 -4.90
CA ALA A 319 -24.07 -2.16 -4.75
C ALA A 319 -24.57 -0.73 -4.91
N GLU A 320 -25.47 -0.47 -5.87
CA GLU A 320 -26.11 0.83 -6.05
C GLU A 320 -26.91 1.24 -4.80
N LYS A 321 -27.76 0.33 -4.29
CA LYS A 321 -28.54 0.57 -3.06
C LYS A 321 -27.64 0.83 -1.85
N PHE A 322 -26.54 0.07 -1.74
CA PHE A 322 -25.59 0.25 -0.65
C PHE A 322 -24.84 1.58 -0.76
N TRP A 323 -24.46 2.01 -1.97
CA TRP A 323 -23.86 3.31 -2.22
C TRP A 323 -24.79 4.45 -1.81
N ASP A 324 -26.04 4.42 -2.26
CA ASP A 324 -27.03 5.46 -1.95
C ASP A 324 -27.29 5.56 -0.43
N MET A 325 -27.49 4.43 0.23
CA MET A 325 -27.66 4.35 1.68
C MET A 325 -26.41 4.89 2.41
N SER A 326 -25.22 4.47 2.00
CA SER A 326 -23.95 4.90 2.59
C SER A 326 -23.73 6.39 2.44
N LEU A 327 -24.04 6.96 1.28
CA LEU A 327 -23.88 8.39 1.03
C LEU A 327 -24.83 9.22 1.90
N LYS A 328 -26.10 8.83 2.01
CA LYS A 328 -27.08 9.46 2.91
C LYS A 328 -26.61 9.44 4.37
N MET A 329 -26.18 8.27 4.85
CA MET A 329 -25.68 8.10 6.21
C MET A 329 -24.39 8.92 6.47
N TYR A 330 -23.50 8.99 5.49
CA TYR A 330 -22.28 9.77 5.60
C TYR A 330 -22.57 11.27 5.72
N LEU A 331 -23.44 11.79 4.85
CA LEU A 331 -23.85 13.19 4.81
C LEU A 331 -24.84 13.57 5.94
N GLY A 332 -25.48 12.59 6.55
CA GLY A 332 -26.50 12.81 7.60
C GLY A 332 -27.76 13.47 7.06
N THR A 333 -28.17 13.16 5.83
CA THR A 333 -29.34 13.74 5.18
C THR A 333 -30.09 12.71 4.36
N GLU A 334 -31.40 12.90 4.27
CA GLU A 334 -32.28 12.14 3.36
C GLU A 334 -32.64 12.93 2.08
N ASP A 335 -32.06 14.13 1.92
CA ASP A 335 -32.30 14.97 0.73
C ASP A 335 -31.55 14.38 -0.48
N ASP A 336 -32.33 13.83 -1.41
CA ASP A 336 -31.79 13.19 -2.62
C ASP A 336 -31.09 14.20 -3.56
N GLU A 337 -31.39 15.49 -3.53
CA GLU A 337 -30.73 16.50 -4.33
C GLU A 337 -29.35 16.80 -3.80
N VAL A 338 -29.20 16.91 -2.47
CA VAL A 338 -27.91 17.05 -1.79
C VAL A 338 -27.04 15.82 -2.07
N CYS A 339 -27.58 14.63 -1.87
CA CYS A 339 -26.84 13.38 -2.12
C CYS A 339 -26.38 13.27 -3.58
N ARG A 340 -27.26 13.57 -4.53
CA ARG A 340 -26.92 13.58 -5.97
C ARG A 340 -25.83 14.58 -6.29
N SER A 341 -25.92 15.79 -5.75
CA SER A 341 -24.90 16.83 -5.95
C SER A 341 -23.52 16.37 -5.46
N VAL A 342 -23.44 15.73 -4.29
CA VAL A 342 -22.18 15.21 -3.76
C VAL A 342 -21.68 14.00 -4.56
N ALA A 343 -22.59 13.10 -4.96
CA ALA A 343 -22.26 11.97 -5.82
C ALA A 343 -21.62 12.43 -7.14
N GLU A 344 -22.19 13.44 -7.81
CA GLU A 344 -21.67 13.99 -9.07
C GLU A 344 -20.24 14.57 -8.91
N LYS A 345 -19.94 15.17 -7.76
CA LYS A 345 -18.59 15.64 -7.43
C LYS A 345 -17.62 14.47 -7.25
N ALA A 346 -18.03 13.43 -6.52
CA ALA A 346 -17.26 12.21 -6.33
C ALA A 346 -17.01 11.48 -7.66
N MET A 347 -18.02 11.42 -8.54
CA MET A 347 -17.93 10.80 -9.87
C MET A 347 -16.85 11.45 -10.74
N ILE A 348 -16.64 12.78 -10.67
CA ILE A 348 -15.56 13.46 -11.43
C ILE A 348 -14.21 12.88 -11.03
N ILE A 349 -13.94 12.72 -9.74
CA ILE A 349 -12.72 12.12 -9.22
C ILE A 349 -12.62 10.66 -9.64
N GLY A 350 -13.72 9.91 -9.49
CA GLY A 350 -13.79 8.50 -9.86
C GLY A 350 -13.49 8.26 -11.33
N TYR A 351 -14.17 8.95 -12.24
CA TYR A 351 -13.94 8.81 -13.69
C TYR A 351 -12.54 9.29 -14.11
N THR A 352 -11.97 10.28 -13.43
CA THR A 352 -10.58 10.70 -13.68
C THR A 352 -9.60 9.58 -13.35
N ARG A 353 -9.76 8.92 -12.18
CA ARG A 353 -8.95 7.75 -11.77
C ARG A 353 -9.15 6.58 -12.74
N MET A 354 -10.40 6.27 -13.12
CA MET A 354 -10.73 5.18 -14.05
C MET A 354 -10.15 5.44 -15.45
N LEU A 355 -10.31 6.64 -15.99
CA LEU A 355 -9.76 7.03 -17.29
C LEU A 355 -8.24 6.83 -17.32
N ARG A 356 -7.54 7.34 -16.29
CA ARG A 356 -6.09 7.13 -16.15
C ARG A 356 -5.73 5.66 -16.12
N ARG A 357 -6.46 4.83 -15.34
CA ARG A 357 -6.20 3.38 -15.25
C ARG A 357 -6.37 2.71 -16.61
N ALA A 358 -7.48 2.98 -17.31
CA ALA A 358 -7.76 2.37 -18.61
C ALA A 358 -6.72 2.76 -19.68
N ILE A 359 -6.27 4.03 -19.69
CA ILE A 359 -5.22 4.46 -20.63
C ILE A 359 -3.87 3.76 -20.33
N ARG A 360 -3.56 3.52 -19.06
CA ARG A 360 -2.31 2.84 -18.64
C ARG A 360 -2.31 1.34 -18.85
N ARG A 361 -3.47 0.74 -19.11
CA ARG A 361 -3.66 -0.70 -19.30
C ARG A 361 -4.37 -0.99 -20.62
N PRO A 362 -3.76 -0.59 -21.75
CA PRO A 362 -4.37 -0.74 -23.06
C PRO A 362 -4.55 -2.22 -23.47
N GLU A 363 -3.84 -3.14 -22.80
CA GLU A 363 -3.93 -4.59 -22.99
C GLU A 363 -5.22 -5.20 -22.43
N GLU A 364 -5.90 -4.54 -21.49
CA GLU A 364 -7.21 -4.99 -21.01
C GLU A 364 -8.26 -4.83 -22.13
N ALA A 365 -8.96 -5.91 -22.48
CA ALA A 365 -9.88 -5.95 -23.63
C ALA A 365 -11.00 -4.90 -23.57
N ASP A 366 -11.41 -4.51 -22.39
CA ASP A 366 -12.47 -3.52 -22.13
C ASP A 366 -11.96 -2.06 -22.00
N SER A 367 -10.63 -1.85 -22.04
CA SER A 367 -10.04 -0.51 -21.92
C SER A 367 -10.58 0.51 -22.94
N PRO A 368 -10.79 0.20 -24.22
CA PRO A 368 -11.37 1.17 -25.16
C PRO A 368 -12.79 1.61 -24.77
N ALA A 369 -13.64 0.69 -24.31
CA ALA A 369 -14.99 0.99 -23.88
C ALA A 369 -15.01 1.82 -22.58
N LYS A 370 -14.14 1.48 -21.63
CA LYS A 370 -13.94 2.23 -20.38
C LYS A 370 -13.46 3.66 -20.66
N ILE A 371 -12.50 3.83 -21.58
CA ILE A 371 -12.02 5.16 -21.98
C ILE A 371 -13.15 5.98 -22.58
N ALA A 372 -13.94 5.41 -23.51
CA ALA A 372 -15.06 6.10 -24.11
C ALA A 372 -16.10 6.52 -23.07
N ARG A 373 -16.49 5.62 -22.17
CA ARG A 373 -17.46 5.89 -21.11
C ARG A 373 -16.97 6.97 -20.14
N CYS A 374 -15.72 6.89 -19.69
CA CYS A 374 -15.16 7.90 -18.79
C CYS A 374 -15.13 9.29 -19.44
N LYS A 375 -14.79 9.40 -20.73
CA LYS A 375 -14.80 10.68 -21.46
C LYS A 375 -16.22 11.25 -21.59
N GLU A 376 -17.20 10.42 -21.91
CA GLU A 376 -18.59 10.80 -21.99
C GLU A 376 -19.08 11.36 -20.66
N MET A 377 -18.86 10.65 -19.57
CA MET A 377 -19.33 11.06 -18.25
C MET A 377 -18.59 12.29 -17.73
N LEU A 378 -17.29 12.39 -17.95
CA LEU A 378 -16.55 13.62 -17.62
C LEU A 378 -17.06 14.80 -18.42
N ALA A 379 -17.36 14.65 -19.72
CA ALA A 379 -17.93 15.72 -20.52
C ALA A 379 -19.29 16.20 -19.97
N TYR A 380 -20.16 15.27 -19.57
CA TYR A 380 -21.45 15.58 -18.95
C TYR A 380 -21.28 16.30 -17.61
N LEU A 381 -20.49 15.71 -16.69
CA LEU A 381 -20.32 16.22 -15.33
C LEU A 381 -19.61 17.57 -15.29
N LEU A 382 -18.60 17.79 -16.13
CA LEU A 382 -17.89 19.06 -16.21
C LEU A 382 -18.76 20.21 -16.71
N ASN A 383 -19.84 19.95 -17.46
CA ASN A 383 -20.81 20.98 -17.82
C ASN A 383 -21.75 21.36 -16.66
N LYS A 384 -21.96 20.47 -15.71
CA LYS A 384 -22.91 20.60 -14.61
C LYS A 384 -22.27 21.06 -13.30
N VAL A 385 -21.11 20.50 -12.96
CA VAL A 385 -20.45 20.71 -11.67
C VAL A 385 -19.50 21.90 -11.75
N ASN A 386 -19.62 22.84 -10.80
CA ASN A 386 -18.78 24.03 -10.71
C ASN A 386 -17.87 24.06 -9.47
N THR A 387 -18.03 23.13 -8.54
CA THR A 387 -17.17 22.96 -7.37
C THR A 387 -17.17 21.50 -6.92
N LEU A 388 -16.03 21.01 -6.43
CA LEU A 388 -15.91 19.70 -5.79
C LEU A 388 -16.09 19.76 -4.26
N ILE A 389 -16.25 20.93 -3.70
CA ILE A 389 -16.43 21.15 -2.25
C ILE A 389 -17.90 20.90 -1.89
N PHE A 390 -18.14 20.22 -0.74
CA PHE A 390 -19.45 19.95 -0.17
C PHE A 390 -19.42 20.02 1.35
#